data_9da4a5ec71dbaa0ddaac45a83ca21d46
#
_entry.id   9da4a5ec71dbaa0ddaac45a83ca21d46
#
_cell.length_a   1.000
_cell.length_b   1.000
_cell.length_c   1.000
_cell.angle_alpha   90.00
_cell.angle_beta   90.00
_cell.angle_gamma   90.00
#
_symmetry.space_group_name_H-M   'P 1'
#
loop_
_entity.id
_entity.type
_entity.pdbx_description
1 polymer ?
#
loop_
_entity_poly.entity_id
_entity_poly.type
_entity_poly.pdbx_seq_one_letter_code
_entity_poly.pdbx_strand_id
1 'polypeptide(L)'
;HPDKVADQISDAVLDKLLAYDPSSKVACETLVTTGQVVLAGEVKTGAYVDLQLIAREVIQKIGYTKGEYMFESNSCGVLSAIHEQSADINRGVEREDPMNQGAGDQGMMFGYATNETENYMPLSLDLAHRILLVLADIRREGKEMTYLRPDAKSQVTIEYDDNGTPVRIDTIVVSTQHDEFILPADDSAAAQLKADEEMLAVIRKDVIEVLMPRVIASINHPKVLALFNDHIIYHVNPTGKFVIGGPHGDTGLTGRKIIVDTYG
;
A
#
# COMPACT_ATOMS: atom_id res chain seq x y z
N HIS A 1 -1.70 -0.35 -3.96
CA HIS A 1 -3.17 -0.27 -3.93
C HIS A 1 -3.64 1.19 -3.97
N PRO A 2 -4.72 1.52 -4.71
CA PRO A 2 -5.21 2.91 -4.86
C PRO A 2 -5.46 3.64 -3.53
N ASP A 3 -6.10 2.98 -2.56
CA ASP A 3 -6.33 3.60 -1.25
C ASP A 3 -5.01 3.97 -0.55
N LYS A 4 -3.96 3.14 -0.67
CA LYS A 4 -2.65 3.46 -0.08
C LYS A 4 -1.89 4.53 -0.87
N VAL A 5 -2.16 4.70 -2.16
CA VAL A 5 -1.69 5.87 -2.92
C VAL A 5 -2.31 7.15 -2.35
N ALA A 6 -3.62 7.13 -2.09
CA ALA A 6 -4.33 8.25 -1.49
C ALA A 6 -3.78 8.58 -0.09
N ASP A 7 -3.63 7.58 0.79
CA ASP A 7 -3.05 7.74 2.13
C ASP A 7 -1.65 8.35 2.07
N GLN A 8 -0.76 7.84 1.22
CA GLN A 8 0.61 8.35 1.11
C GLN A 8 0.66 9.80 0.59
N ILE A 9 -0.27 10.21 -0.26
CA ILE A 9 -0.35 11.61 -0.71
C ILE A 9 -0.80 12.51 0.45
N SER A 10 -1.84 12.13 1.19
CA SER A 10 -2.31 12.86 2.37
C SER A 10 -1.22 12.98 3.44
N ASP A 11 -0.52 11.87 3.73
CA ASP A 11 0.60 11.83 4.67
C ASP A 11 1.75 12.77 4.24
N ALA A 12 2.09 12.77 2.95
CA ALA A 12 3.15 13.64 2.44
C ALA A 12 2.78 15.13 2.53
N VAL A 13 1.50 15.48 2.36
CA VAL A 13 1.01 16.86 2.58
C VAL A 13 1.15 17.24 4.06
N LEU A 14 0.71 16.36 4.97
CA LEU A 14 0.87 16.54 6.41
C LEU A 14 2.34 16.73 6.80
N ASP A 15 3.21 15.81 6.38
CA ASP A 15 4.64 15.84 6.68
C ASP A 15 5.29 17.14 6.20
N LYS A 16 4.94 17.58 5.00
CA LYS A 16 5.52 18.80 4.42
C LYS A 16 5.07 20.05 5.16
N LEU A 17 3.81 20.12 5.54
CA LEU A 17 3.29 21.25 6.31
C LEU A 17 3.92 21.33 7.71
N LEU A 18 3.98 20.19 8.42
CA LEU A 18 4.61 20.11 9.76
C LEU A 18 6.12 20.41 9.72
N ALA A 19 6.81 20.09 8.64
CA ALA A 19 8.24 20.39 8.49
C ALA A 19 8.52 21.90 8.44
N TYR A 20 7.60 22.70 7.92
CA TYR A 20 7.74 24.17 7.84
C TYR A 20 7.02 24.91 8.99
N ASP A 21 5.93 24.35 9.48
CA ASP A 21 5.17 24.90 10.61
C ASP A 21 4.70 23.74 11.51
N PRO A 22 5.46 23.41 12.58
CA PRO A 22 5.09 22.34 13.52
C PRO A 22 3.75 22.54 14.24
N SER A 23 3.19 23.75 14.19
CA SER A 23 1.88 24.07 14.78
C SER A 23 0.71 23.84 13.81
N SER A 24 0.98 23.41 12.58
CA SER A 24 -0.04 23.14 11.56
C SER A 24 -1.06 22.14 12.03
N LYS A 25 -2.33 22.39 11.70
CA LYS A 25 -3.45 21.45 11.83
C LYS A 25 -3.89 21.08 10.42
N VAL A 26 -3.86 19.80 10.11
CA VAL A 26 -4.01 19.31 8.73
C VAL A 26 -5.01 18.17 8.71
N ALA A 27 -6.12 18.39 8.03
CA ALA A 27 -7.09 17.37 7.65
C ALA A 27 -7.16 17.33 6.12
N CYS A 28 -6.25 16.59 5.50
CA CYS A 28 -6.17 16.47 4.05
C CYS A 28 -6.62 15.08 3.63
N GLU A 29 -7.71 15.02 2.89
CA GLU A 29 -8.22 13.82 2.26
C GLU A 29 -7.84 13.79 0.79
N THR A 30 -7.58 12.60 0.28
CA THR A 30 -7.19 12.37 -1.11
C THR A 30 -8.09 11.33 -1.77
N LEU A 31 -8.54 11.65 -2.97
CA LEU A 31 -9.15 10.70 -3.91
C LEU A 31 -8.20 10.54 -5.11
N VAL A 32 -7.98 9.29 -5.52
CA VAL A 32 -7.26 8.97 -6.75
C VAL A 32 -8.12 8.08 -7.64
N THR A 33 -8.13 8.37 -8.94
CA THR A 33 -8.83 7.57 -9.95
C THR A 33 -8.10 7.67 -11.28
N THR A 34 -8.66 7.14 -12.38
CA THR A 34 -8.05 7.21 -13.70
C THR A 34 -7.60 8.64 -14.03
N GLY A 35 -6.30 8.84 -14.20
CA GLY A 35 -5.71 10.11 -14.63
C GLY A 35 -5.91 11.29 -13.68
N GLN A 36 -6.39 11.09 -12.45
CA GLN A 36 -6.78 12.21 -11.60
C GLN A 36 -6.51 11.99 -10.10
N VAL A 37 -6.11 13.08 -9.44
CA VAL A 37 -6.00 13.24 -7.98
C VAL A 37 -6.86 14.41 -7.55
N VAL A 38 -7.63 14.24 -6.48
CA VAL A 38 -8.38 15.32 -5.83
C VAL A 38 -7.94 15.38 -4.38
N LEU A 39 -7.45 16.55 -3.95
CA LEU A 39 -7.11 16.87 -2.57
C LEU A 39 -8.21 17.77 -1.99
N ALA A 40 -8.78 17.37 -0.87
CA ALA A 40 -9.85 18.13 -0.22
C ALA A 40 -9.64 18.15 1.29
N GLY A 41 -10.19 19.15 1.97
CA GLY A 41 -10.13 19.22 3.42
C GLY A 41 -9.74 20.60 3.93
N GLU A 42 -9.34 20.65 5.20
CA GLU A 42 -9.08 21.87 5.93
C GLU A 42 -7.68 21.88 6.51
N VAL A 43 -7.01 23.02 6.42
CA VAL A 43 -5.71 23.23 7.03
C VAL A 43 -5.68 24.57 7.79
N LYS A 44 -4.95 24.58 8.91
CA LYS A 44 -4.55 25.82 9.58
C LYS A 44 -3.04 25.80 9.69
N THR A 45 -2.36 26.66 8.96
CA THR A 45 -0.90 26.65 8.85
C THR A 45 -0.38 28.03 8.47
N GLY A 46 0.82 28.36 8.92
CA GLY A 46 1.59 29.50 8.40
C GLY A 46 2.50 29.13 7.22
N ALA A 47 2.56 27.87 6.84
CA ALA A 47 3.41 27.37 5.76
C ALA A 47 2.72 27.47 4.39
N TYR A 48 3.53 27.64 3.35
CA TYR A 48 3.11 27.45 1.97
C TYR A 48 3.79 26.21 1.38
N VAL A 49 3.02 25.34 0.74
CA VAL A 49 3.53 24.16 0.04
C VAL A 49 2.86 24.00 -1.33
N ASP A 50 3.59 23.48 -2.29
CA ASP A 50 3.04 23.12 -3.61
C ASP A 50 2.41 21.72 -3.53
N LEU A 51 1.10 21.67 -3.37
CA LEU A 51 0.33 20.44 -3.25
C LEU A 51 0.42 19.57 -4.49
N GLN A 52 0.49 20.18 -5.68
CA GLN A 52 0.61 19.43 -6.93
C GLN A 52 1.96 18.73 -7.03
N LEU A 53 3.02 19.43 -6.67
CA LEU A 53 4.37 18.87 -6.65
C LEU A 53 4.47 17.70 -5.67
N ILE A 54 3.94 17.86 -4.46
CA ILE A 54 3.93 16.80 -3.43
C ILE A 54 3.20 15.56 -3.95
N ALA A 55 2.00 15.70 -4.52
CA ALA A 55 1.25 14.57 -5.05
C ALA A 55 2.02 13.85 -6.16
N ARG A 56 2.64 14.60 -7.09
CA ARG A 56 3.44 14.03 -8.20
C ARG A 56 4.69 13.30 -7.70
N GLU A 57 5.40 13.84 -6.73
CA GLU A 57 6.57 13.21 -6.12
C GLU A 57 6.20 11.86 -5.47
N VAL A 58 5.08 11.80 -4.75
CA VAL A 58 4.58 10.57 -4.14
C VAL A 58 4.20 9.53 -5.20
N ILE A 59 3.44 9.92 -6.23
CA ILE A 59 3.02 9.03 -7.32
C ILE A 59 4.25 8.45 -8.04
N GLN A 60 5.25 9.29 -8.30
CA GLN A 60 6.52 8.88 -8.91
C GLN A 60 7.28 7.89 -8.01
N LYS A 61 7.41 8.19 -6.72
CA LYS A 61 8.10 7.34 -5.73
C LYS A 61 7.41 5.96 -5.62
N ILE A 62 6.09 5.91 -5.67
CA ILE A 62 5.32 4.66 -5.68
C ILE A 62 5.62 3.85 -6.94
N GLY A 63 5.82 4.51 -8.09
CA GLY A 63 6.20 3.87 -9.35
C GLY A 63 5.13 3.94 -10.45
N TYR A 64 4.12 4.78 -10.30
CA TYR A 64 3.22 5.11 -11.40
C TYR A 64 3.88 6.16 -12.31
N THR A 65 4.72 5.68 -13.22
CA THR A 65 5.62 6.51 -14.04
C THR A 65 5.40 6.38 -15.54
N LYS A 66 4.45 5.52 -15.97
CA LYS A 66 4.17 5.26 -17.38
C LYS A 66 2.74 5.63 -17.74
N GLY A 67 2.55 6.34 -18.86
CA GLY A 67 1.23 6.76 -19.34
C GLY A 67 0.27 5.59 -19.59
N GLU A 68 0.79 4.42 -19.95
CA GLU A 68 -0.01 3.20 -20.15
C GLU A 68 -0.72 2.68 -18.88
N TYR A 69 -0.29 3.13 -17.69
CA TYR A 69 -1.00 2.84 -16.44
C TYR A 69 -2.28 3.68 -16.28
N MET A 70 -2.56 4.62 -17.20
CA MET A 70 -3.69 5.53 -17.19
C MET A 70 -3.81 6.34 -15.87
N PHE A 71 -2.74 6.38 -15.12
CA PHE A 71 -2.49 7.18 -13.92
C PHE A 71 -0.98 7.24 -13.74
N GLU A 72 -0.38 8.44 -13.88
CA GLU A 72 1.06 8.56 -13.73
C GLU A 72 1.45 9.99 -13.28
N SER A 73 2.66 10.13 -12.74
CA SER A 73 3.11 11.31 -12.01
C SER A 73 3.13 12.61 -12.80
N ASN A 74 3.41 12.57 -14.12
CA ASN A 74 3.59 13.79 -14.91
C ASN A 74 2.29 14.29 -15.54
N SER A 75 1.39 13.39 -15.95
CA SER A 75 0.21 13.75 -16.75
C SER A 75 -1.11 13.69 -15.99
N CYS A 76 -1.20 13.06 -14.82
CA CYS A 76 -2.44 13.06 -14.04
C CYS A 76 -2.84 14.49 -13.64
N GLY A 77 -4.15 14.77 -13.72
CA GLY A 77 -4.72 16.01 -13.20
C GLY A 77 -4.64 16.03 -11.67
N VAL A 78 -4.22 17.14 -11.08
CA VAL A 78 -4.24 17.33 -9.62
C VAL A 78 -5.11 18.53 -9.30
N LEU A 79 -6.25 18.28 -8.65
CA LEU A 79 -7.19 19.29 -8.20
C LEU A 79 -7.05 19.49 -6.69
N SER A 80 -7.09 20.73 -6.24
CA SER A 80 -7.10 21.06 -4.81
C SER A 80 -8.38 21.81 -4.47
N ALA A 81 -9.06 21.30 -3.43
CA ALA A 81 -10.20 21.91 -2.73
C ALA A 81 -9.89 22.02 -1.25
N ILE A 82 -8.63 22.26 -0.90
CA ILE A 82 -8.20 22.52 0.48
C ILE A 82 -8.48 23.97 0.81
N HIS A 83 -9.08 24.21 1.97
CA HIS A 83 -9.40 25.53 2.47
C HIS A 83 -8.96 25.71 3.93
N GLU A 84 -9.11 26.92 4.47
CA GLU A 84 -8.76 27.22 5.85
C GLU A 84 -9.73 26.55 6.83
N GLN A 85 -9.21 26.05 7.96
CA GLN A 85 -10.00 25.42 9.01
C GLN A 85 -11.05 26.37 9.58
N SER A 86 -12.28 25.88 9.79
CA SER A 86 -13.37 26.63 10.42
C SER A 86 -12.98 27.16 11.80
N ALA A 87 -13.28 28.46 12.06
CA ALA A 87 -13.06 29.09 13.37
C ALA A 87 -13.86 28.39 14.49
N ASP A 88 -14.99 27.78 14.18
CA ASP A 88 -15.83 27.06 15.15
C ASP A 88 -15.17 25.74 15.60
N ILE A 89 -14.61 24.99 14.70
CA ILE A 89 -13.84 23.77 15.02
C ILE A 89 -12.59 24.15 15.81
N ASN A 90 -11.89 25.19 15.39
CA ASN A 90 -10.67 25.65 16.04
C ASN A 90 -10.86 26.06 17.51
N ARG A 91 -12.00 26.66 17.86
CA ARG A 91 -12.35 26.99 19.26
C ARG A 91 -12.45 25.77 20.16
N GLY A 92 -12.84 24.63 19.64
CA GLY A 92 -12.87 23.35 20.37
C GLY A 92 -11.48 22.77 20.63
N VAL A 93 -10.50 23.09 19.78
CA VAL A 93 -9.15 22.50 19.77
C VAL A 93 -8.15 23.37 20.59
N GLU A 94 -8.11 24.67 20.36
CA GLU A 94 -7.15 25.54 21.00
C GLU A 94 -7.48 25.78 22.48
N ARG A 95 -6.47 25.68 23.34
CA ARG A 95 -6.49 25.96 24.77
C ARG A 95 -5.32 26.87 25.10
N GLU A 96 -5.45 27.68 26.19
CA GLU A 96 -4.35 28.52 26.68
C GLU A 96 -3.12 27.70 27.06
N ASP A 97 -3.32 26.52 27.64
CA ASP A 97 -2.27 25.55 27.92
C ASP A 97 -2.22 24.51 26.81
N PRO A 98 -1.10 24.42 26.05
CA PRO A 98 -0.93 23.42 24.97
C PRO A 98 -1.08 21.96 25.42
N MET A 99 -0.80 21.68 26.71
CA MET A 99 -0.97 20.34 27.27
C MET A 99 -2.44 19.91 27.40
N ASN A 100 -3.35 20.86 27.37
CA ASN A 100 -4.80 20.65 27.45
C ASN A 100 -5.50 20.82 26.09
N GLN A 101 -4.73 20.75 24.98
CA GLN A 101 -5.29 20.91 23.65
C GLN A 101 -6.33 19.82 23.35
N GLY A 102 -7.45 20.20 22.72
CA GLY A 102 -8.50 19.27 22.32
C GLY A 102 -8.15 18.51 21.05
N ALA A 103 -8.84 17.37 20.83
CA ALA A 103 -8.59 16.48 19.70
C ALA A 103 -9.29 16.88 18.38
N GLY A 104 -10.21 17.83 18.40
CA GLY A 104 -10.98 18.24 17.23
C GLY A 104 -12.24 17.42 16.97
N ASP A 105 -12.25 16.13 17.31
CA ASP A 105 -13.42 15.26 17.19
C ASP A 105 -13.39 14.14 18.23
N GLN A 106 -14.48 13.41 18.31
CA GLN A 106 -14.58 12.17 19.09
C GLN A 106 -13.77 11.06 18.42
N GLY A 107 -13.34 10.06 19.19
CA GLY A 107 -12.60 8.92 18.66
C GLY A 107 -12.77 7.68 19.51
N MET A 108 -12.59 6.51 18.88
CA MET A 108 -12.46 5.22 19.53
C MET A 108 -11.08 4.67 19.19
N MET A 109 -10.30 4.32 20.20
CA MET A 109 -8.94 3.83 20.05
C MET A 109 -8.88 2.35 20.38
N PHE A 110 -8.16 1.60 19.54
CA PHE A 110 -7.86 0.18 19.75
C PHE A 110 -6.36 0.03 19.97
N GLY A 111 -6.00 -0.79 20.96
CA GLY A 111 -4.61 -1.13 21.21
C GLY A 111 -4.47 -2.65 21.30
N TYR A 112 -3.50 -3.21 20.60
CA TYR A 112 -3.14 -4.63 20.64
C TYR A 112 -1.63 -4.77 20.52
N ALA A 113 -1.08 -5.77 21.22
CA ALA A 113 0.33 -6.11 21.10
C ALA A 113 0.51 -7.62 21.33
N THR A 114 1.42 -8.22 20.58
CA THR A 114 1.82 -9.61 20.72
C THR A 114 3.34 -9.73 20.73
N ASN A 115 3.89 -10.81 21.30
CA ASN A 115 5.32 -11.07 21.32
C ASN A 115 5.79 -11.98 20.17
N GLU A 116 5.00 -12.12 19.13
CA GLU A 116 5.32 -12.96 17.97
C GLU A 116 6.38 -12.30 17.05
N THR A 117 6.48 -10.97 17.09
CA THR A 117 7.39 -10.18 16.29
C THR A 117 8.16 -9.17 17.15
N GLU A 118 9.29 -8.69 16.66
CA GLU A 118 10.12 -7.70 17.38
C GLU A 118 9.42 -6.33 17.54
N ASN A 119 8.51 -6.00 16.64
CA ASN A 119 7.73 -4.76 16.65
C ASN A 119 6.37 -4.90 17.34
N TYR A 120 6.12 -6.04 18.02
CA TYR A 120 4.88 -6.36 18.74
C TYR A 120 3.61 -6.41 17.86
N MET A 121 3.77 -6.51 16.55
CA MET A 121 2.66 -6.65 15.61
C MET A 121 2.29 -8.12 15.39
N PRO A 122 1.03 -8.44 15.02
CA PRO A 122 0.63 -9.78 14.64
C PRO A 122 1.51 -10.34 13.52
N LEU A 123 1.99 -11.56 13.67
CA LEU A 123 2.94 -12.17 12.74
C LEU A 123 2.38 -12.28 11.31
N SER A 124 1.10 -12.62 11.17
CA SER A 124 0.46 -12.70 9.83
C SER A 124 0.47 -11.37 9.09
N LEU A 125 0.19 -10.26 9.81
CA LEU A 125 0.22 -8.92 9.25
C LEU A 125 1.65 -8.47 8.92
N ASP A 126 2.60 -8.68 9.83
CA ASP A 126 4.02 -8.33 9.60
C ASP A 126 4.59 -9.04 8.36
N LEU A 127 4.31 -10.34 8.23
CA LEU A 127 4.73 -11.11 7.05
C LEU A 127 4.05 -10.64 5.76
N ALA A 128 2.75 -10.33 5.81
CA ALA A 128 2.04 -9.80 4.65
C ALA A 128 2.62 -8.45 4.19
N HIS A 129 2.93 -7.55 5.11
CA HIS A 129 3.60 -6.27 4.80
C HIS A 129 5.01 -6.49 4.25
N ARG A 130 5.79 -7.37 4.85
CA ARG A 130 7.16 -7.69 4.43
C ARG A 130 7.21 -8.23 3.00
N ILE A 131 6.27 -9.11 2.64
CA ILE A 131 6.12 -9.62 1.26
C ILE A 131 5.95 -8.45 0.28
N LEU A 132 5.09 -7.49 0.57
CA LEU A 132 4.84 -6.35 -0.32
C LEU A 132 6.00 -5.36 -0.37
N LEU A 133 6.71 -5.14 0.74
CA LEU A 133 7.92 -4.31 0.78
C LEU A 133 9.01 -4.90 -0.13
N VAL A 134 9.31 -6.19 0.02
CA VAL A 134 10.31 -6.89 -0.80
C VAL A 134 9.89 -6.92 -2.28
N LEU A 135 8.60 -7.15 -2.57
CA LEU A 135 8.07 -7.10 -3.95
C LEU A 135 8.26 -5.71 -4.58
N ALA A 136 8.02 -4.65 -3.81
CA ALA A 136 8.22 -3.28 -4.28
C ALA A 136 9.71 -2.97 -4.51
N ASP A 137 10.61 -3.53 -3.71
CA ASP A 137 12.06 -3.36 -3.89
C ASP A 137 12.55 -4.08 -5.16
N ILE A 138 12.11 -5.33 -5.39
CA ILE A 138 12.40 -6.06 -6.63
C ILE A 138 11.94 -5.23 -7.86
N ARG A 139 10.74 -4.69 -7.82
CA ARG A 139 10.21 -3.84 -8.88
C ARG A 139 11.05 -2.58 -9.12
N ARG A 140 11.50 -1.91 -8.04
CA ARG A 140 12.35 -0.70 -8.14
C ARG A 140 13.75 -1.01 -8.63
N GLU A 141 14.30 -2.16 -8.28
CA GLU A 141 15.59 -2.63 -8.79
C GLU A 141 15.57 -2.85 -10.31
N GLY A 142 14.44 -3.27 -10.87
CA GLY A 142 14.25 -3.47 -12.30
C GLY A 142 15.14 -4.54 -12.93
N LYS A 143 15.60 -5.54 -12.14
CA LYS A 143 16.52 -6.60 -12.59
C LYS A 143 15.82 -7.93 -12.74
N GLU A 144 14.96 -8.28 -11.80
CA GLU A 144 14.16 -9.50 -11.76
C GLU A 144 12.69 -9.10 -11.75
N MET A 145 11.79 -9.97 -12.20
CA MET A 145 10.35 -9.71 -12.28
C MET A 145 10.04 -8.33 -12.90
N THR A 146 10.70 -8.00 -13.99
CA THR A 146 10.66 -6.66 -14.62
C THR A 146 9.28 -6.25 -15.12
N TYR A 147 8.35 -7.20 -15.18
CA TYR A 147 6.95 -7.02 -15.55
C TYR A 147 6.08 -6.46 -14.41
N LEU A 148 6.61 -6.33 -13.17
CA LEU A 148 5.82 -5.87 -12.03
C LEU A 148 5.34 -4.43 -12.18
N ARG A 149 4.05 -4.22 -11.85
CA ARG A 149 3.43 -2.89 -11.67
C ARG A 149 3.17 -2.61 -10.19
N PRO A 150 2.86 -1.36 -9.80
CA PRO A 150 2.82 -0.97 -8.39
C PRO A 150 1.72 -1.61 -7.54
N ASP A 151 0.54 -1.93 -8.11
CA ASP A 151 -0.58 -2.45 -7.33
C ASP A 151 -0.35 -3.91 -6.94
N ALA A 152 -0.42 -4.18 -5.64
CA ALA A 152 -0.27 -5.54 -5.12
C ALA A 152 -1.00 -5.71 -3.79
N LYS A 153 -1.35 -6.95 -3.48
CA LYS A 153 -1.95 -7.37 -2.21
C LYS A 153 -1.31 -8.67 -1.76
N SER A 154 -1.20 -8.87 -0.45
CA SER A 154 -0.78 -10.13 0.15
C SER A 154 -1.62 -10.49 1.36
N GLN A 155 -1.72 -11.78 1.62
CA GLN A 155 -2.34 -12.34 2.80
C GLN A 155 -1.52 -13.53 3.26
N VAL A 156 -1.36 -13.67 4.58
CA VAL A 156 -0.67 -14.81 5.20
C VAL A 156 -1.62 -15.44 6.22
N THR A 157 -1.81 -16.76 6.11
CA THR A 157 -2.57 -17.56 7.05
C THR A 157 -1.61 -18.38 7.90
N ILE A 158 -1.74 -18.26 9.22
CA ILE A 158 -0.89 -18.95 10.20
C ILE A 158 -1.77 -19.86 11.06
N GLU A 159 -1.33 -21.08 11.26
CA GLU A 159 -1.92 -22.01 12.21
C GLU A 159 -1.28 -21.82 13.58
N TYR A 160 -2.11 -21.79 14.62
CA TYR A 160 -1.72 -21.64 16.02
C TYR A 160 -2.14 -22.88 16.81
N ASP A 161 -1.36 -23.23 17.83
CA ASP A 161 -1.75 -24.22 18.82
C ASP A 161 -2.77 -23.65 19.82
N ASP A 162 -3.28 -24.51 20.72
CA ASP A 162 -4.24 -24.13 21.76
C ASP A 162 -3.70 -23.10 22.77
N ASN A 163 -2.39 -22.87 22.81
CA ASN A 163 -1.74 -21.87 23.64
C ASN A 163 -1.49 -20.54 22.91
N GLY A 164 -1.90 -20.42 21.66
CA GLY A 164 -1.69 -19.26 20.84
C GLY A 164 -0.25 -19.14 20.29
N THR A 165 0.49 -20.26 20.21
CA THR A 165 1.83 -20.26 19.60
C THR A 165 1.72 -20.59 18.12
N PRO A 166 2.35 -19.79 17.22
CA PRO A 166 2.34 -20.09 15.80
C PRO A 166 3.13 -21.38 15.51
N VAL A 167 2.52 -22.34 14.80
CA VAL A 167 3.10 -23.65 14.51
C VAL A 167 3.51 -23.82 13.06
N ARG A 168 2.82 -23.16 12.11
CA ARG A 168 3.21 -23.16 10.69
C ARG A 168 2.51 -22.03 9.92
N ILE A 169 3.13 -21.63 8.82
CA ILE A 169 2.47 -20.86 7.80
C ILE A 169 1.70 -21.84 6.92
N ASP A 170 0.37 -21.69 6.86
CA ASP A 170 -0.50 -22.55 6.06
C ASP A 170 -0.57 -22.08 4.61
N THR A 171 -0.94 -20.82 4.40
CA THR A 171 -1.21 -20.28 3.07
C THR A 171 -0.64 -18.88 2.92
N ILE A 172 -0.05 -18.60 1.76
CA ILE A 172 0.37 -17.27 1.33
C ILE A 172 -0.35 -16.93 0.03
N VAL A 173 -1.08 -15.82 0.02
CA VAL A 173 -1.70 -15.26 -1.18
C VAL A 173 -0.92 -14.03 -1.60
N VAL A 174 -0.54 -13.94 -2.89
CA VAL A 174 0.07 -12.76 -3.49
C VAL A 174 -0.69 -12.43 -4.78
N SER A 175 -1.26 -11.24 -4.84
CA SER A 175 -1.83 -10.69 -6.07
C SER A 175 -1.03 -9.47 -6.47
N THR A 176 -0.45 -9.49 -7.66
CA THR A 176 0.37 -8.38 -8.17
C THR A 176 -0.04 -7.99 -9.57
N GLN A 177 -0.15 -6.68 -9.79
CA GLN A 177 -0.33 -6.10 -11.11
C GLN A 177 0.95 -6.32 -11.92
N HIS A 178 0.79 -6.61 -13.21
CA HIS A 178 1.91 -6.91 -14.12
C HIS A 178 1.67 -6.35 -15.52
N ASP A 179 2.73 -6.20 -16.29
CA ASP A 179 2.65 -5.92 -17.73
C ASP A 179 2.09 -7.15 -18.47
N GLU A 180 1.54 -6.93 -19.65
CA GLU A 180 1.17 -8.01 -20.58
C GLU A 180 2.42 -8.43 -21.37
N PHE A 181 3.28 -9.26 -20.75
CA PHE A 181 4.63 -9.56 -21.24
C PHE A 181 4.72 -10.83 -22.11
N ILE A 182 3.63 -11.61 -22.21
CA ILE A 182 3.47 -12.69 -23.18
C ILE A 182 2.25 -12.37 -24.03
N LEU A 183 2.47 -12.12 -25.31
CA LEU A 183 1.42 -11.79 -26.25
C LEU A 183 0.81 -13.07 -26.87
N PRO A 184 -0.50 -13.07 -27.15
CA PRO A 184 -1.13 -14.18 -27.85
C PRO A 184 -0.57 -14.35 -29.26
N ALA A 185 -0.55 -15.58 -29.76
CA ALA A 185 -0.03 -15.88 -31.10
C ALA A 185 -0.92 -15.34 -32.24
N ASP A 186 -2.21 -15.16 -31.96
CA ASP A 186 -3.22 -14.59 -32.84
C ASP A 186 -4.38 -13.98 -32.01
N ASP A 187 -5.35 -13.39 -32.67
CA ASP A 187 -6.50 -12.72 -32.01
C ASP A 187 -7.59 -13.68 -31.50
N SER A 188 -7.32 -14.99 -31.46
CA SER A 188 -8.29 -15.96 -30.96
C SER A 188 -8.35 -15.97 -29.41
N ALA A 189 -9.53 -16.24 -28.85
CA ALA A 189 -9.71 -16.39 -27.43
C ALA A 189 -8.87 -17.54 -26.85
N ALA A 190 -8.59 -18.58 -27.63
CA ALA A 190 -7.75 -19.69 -27.22
C ALA A 190 -6.26 -19.29 -27.11
N ALA A 191 -5.76 -18.48 -28.05
CA ALA A 191 -4.40 -17.95 -27.99
C ALA A 191 -4.23 -16.97 -26.82
N GLN A 192 -5.24 -16.13 -26.54
CA GLN A 192 -5.24 -15.24 -25.38
C GLN A 192 -5.20 -16.02 -24.07
N LEU A 193 -6.08 -17.02 -23.92
CA LEU A 193 -6.12 -17.85 -22.72
C LEU A 193 -4.76 -18.54 -22.46
N LYS A 194 -4.15 -19.07 -23.51
CA LYS A 194 -2.82 -19.72 -23.42
C LYS A 194 -1.74 -18.73 -22.98
N ALA A 195 -1.71 -17.52 -23.55
CA ALA A 195 -0.76 -16.48 -23.16
C ALA A 195 -0.95 -16.06 -21.70
N ASP A 196 -2.19 -15.92 -21.26
CA ASP A 196 -2.54 -15.60 -19.88
C ASP A 196 -2.07 -16.69 -18.91
N GLU A 197 -2.31 -17.96 -19.23
CA GLU A 197 -1.84 -19.13 -18.43
C GLU A 197 -0.30 -19.18 -18.35
N GLU A 198 0.39 -18.95 -19.45
CA GLU A 198 1.86 -18.89 -19.49
C GLU A 198 2.40 -17.74 -18.63
N MET A 199 1.81 -16.53 -18.71
CA MET A 199 2.18 -15.40 -17.84
C MET A 199 1.99 -15.74 -16.35
N LEU A 200 0.84 -16.31 -16.00
CA LEU A 200 0.54 -16.68 -14.61
C LEU A 200 1.50 -17.76 -14.08
N ALA A 201 1.89 -18.70 -14.92
CA ALA A 201 2.88 -19.71 -14.56
C ALA A 201 4.26 -19.10 -14.26
N VAL A 202 4.71 -18.12 -15.07
CA VAL A 202 5.95 -17.37 -14.83
C VAL A 202 5.85 -16.58 -13.52
N ILE A 203 4.77 -15.79 -13.33
CA ILE A 203 4.60 -15.00 -12.12
C ILE A 203 4.59 -15.89 -10.87
N ARG A 204 3.88 -17.01 -10.91
CA ARG A 204 3.87 -17.97 -9.81
C ARG A 204 5.26 -18.52 -9.49
N LYS A 205 6.00 -18.90 -10.50
CA LYS A 205 7.37 -19.38 -10.36
C LYS A 205 8.26 -18.33 -9.71
N ASP A 206 8.22 -17.11 -10.21
CA ASP A 206 9.05 -16.01 -9.72
C ASP A 206 8.67 -15.57 -8.28
N VAL A 207 7.39 -15.63 -7.91
CA VAL A 207 6.97 -15.43 -6.52
C VAL A 207 7.61 -16.47 -5.60
N ILE A 208 7.63 -17.75 -6.00
CA ILE A 208 8.17 -18.84 -5.17
C ILE A 208 9.69 -18.83 -5.17
N GLU A 209 10.35 -18.62 -6.32
CA GLU A 209 11.79 -18.79 -6.49
C GLU A 209 12.61 -17.50 -6.33
N VAL A 210 11.99 -16.32 -6.47
CA VAL A 210 12.66 -15.02 -6.36
C VAL A 210 12.15 -14.22 -5.14
N LEU A 211 10.84 -13.95 -5.08
CA LEU A 211 10.27 -13.14 -4.00
C LEU A 211 10.42 -13.80 -2.63
N MET A 212 9.95 -15.05 -2.49
CA MET A 212 9.93 -15.71 -1.17
C MET A 212 11.32 -15.93 -0.58
N PRO A 213 12.37 -16.34 -1.30
CA PRO A 213 13.73 -16.40 -0.76
C PRO A 213 14.24 -15.06 -0.24
N ARG A 214 13.94 -13.95 -0.91
CA ARG A 214 14.31 -12.60 -0.45
C ARG A 214 13.52 -12.18 0.81
N VAL A 215 12.24 -12.54 0.89
CA VAL A 215 11.41 -12.33 2.09
C VAL A 215 12.02 -13.10 3.27
N ILE A 216 12.31 -14.38 3.12
CA ILE A 216 12.91 -15.24 4.14
C ILE A 216 14.27 -14.66 4.58
N ALA A 217 15.12 -14.25 3.64
CA ALA A 217 16.42 -13.65 3.94
C ALA A 217 16.33 -12.31 4.71
N SER A 218 15.19 -11.62 4.65
CA SER A 218 14.95 -10.37 5.39
C SER A 218 14.50 -10.60 6.84
N ILE A 219 14.23 -11.84 7.26
CA ILE A 219 13.74 -12.21 8.59
C ILE A 219 14.91 -12.60 9.47
N ASN A 220 15.07 -11.91 10.60
CA ASN A 220 16.14 -12.19 11.56
C ASN A 220 15.68 -13.03 12.78
N HIS A 221 14.40 -13.45 12.82
CA HIS A 221 13.80 -14.15 13.96
C HIS A 221 13.78 -15.67 13.73
N PRO A 222 14.61 -16.48 14.44
CA PRO A 222 14.74 -17.92 14.18
C PRO A 222 13.44 -18.72 14.29
N LYS A 223 12.54 -18.35 15.24
CA LYS A 223 11.24 -19.02 15.41
C LYS A 223 10.32 -18.75 14.21
N VAL A 224 10.36 -17.55 13.65
CA VAL A 224 9.57 -17.20 12.44
C VAL A 224 10.12 -17.94 11.23
N LEU A 225 11.46 -18.01 11.08
CA LEU A 225 12.10 -18.76 9.99
C LEU A 225 11.71 -20.24 10.01
N ALA A 226 11.54 -20.84 11.20
CA ALA A 226 11.14 -22.24 11.34
C ALA A 226 9.70 -22.52 10.87
N LEU A 227 8.87 -21.51 10.70
CA LEU A 227 7.49 -21.66 10.20
C LEU A 227 7.43 -21.83 8.66
N PHE A 228 8.51 -21.45 7.95
CA PHE A 228 8.60 -21.65 6.50
C PHE A 228 9.03 -23.09 6.21
N ASN A 229 8.19 -23.81 5.49
CA ASN A 229 8.43 -25.20 5.12
C ASN A 229 7.85 -25.49 3.73
N ASP A 230 8.08 -26.70 3.21
CA ASP A 230 7.66 -27.10 1.85
C ASP A 230 6.14 -27.36 1.71
N HIS A 231 5.37 -27.24 2.79
CA HIS A 231 3.92 -27.48 2.80
C HIS A 231 3.09 -26.20 2.67
N ILE A 232 3.73 -25.03 2.51
CA ILE A 232 3.01 -23.77 2.33
C ILE A 232 2.25 -23.78 1.01
N ILE A 233 0.95 -23.47 1.07
CA ILE A 233 0.10 -23.32 -0.10
C ILE A 233 0.25 -21.90 -0.66
N TYR A 234 0.70 -21.78 -1.91
CA TYR A 234 0.81 -20.49 -2.57
C TYR A 234 -0.35 -20.26 -3.54
N HIS A 235 -1.08 -19.18 -3.36
CA HIS A 235 -2.05 -18.64 -4.32
C HIS A 235 -1.49 -17.36 -4.92
N VAL A 236 -1.11 -17.41 -6.19
CA VAL A 236 -0.54 -16.28 -6.92
C VAL A 236 -1.49 -15.86 -8.01
N ASN A 237 -1.94 -14.60 -8.01
CA ASN A 237 -2.96 -14.06 -8.91
C ASN A 237 -4.15 -15.03 -9.10
N PRO A 238 -4.82 -15.48 -8.02
CA PRO A 238 -5.80 -16.57 -8.10
C PRO A 238 -7.03 -16.25 -8.94
N THR A 239 -7.27 -14.97 -9.25
CA THR A 239 -8.38 -14.52 -10.11
C THR A 239 -8.01 -14.41 -11.59
N GLY A 240 -6.76 -14.72 -11.95
CA GLY A 240 -6.25 -14.61 -13.31
C GLY A 240 -5.30 -13.42 -13.50
N LYS A 241 -5.08 -13.04 -14.78
CA LYS A 241 -4.20 -11.91 -15.10
C LYS A 241 -4.65 -10.61 -14.44
N PHE A 242 -3.68 -9.78 -14.04
CA PHE A 242 -3.92 -8.52 -13.36
C PHE A 242 -3.12 -7.39 -14.03
N VAL A 243 -3.52 -7.01 -15.22
CA VAL A 243 -2.90 -5.92 -16.02
C VAL A 243 -3.54 -4.57 -15.69
N ILE A 244 -4.87 -4.51 -15.60
CA ILE A 244 -5.61 -3.31 -15.21
C ILE A 244 -5.69 -3.27 -13.68
N GLY A 245 -5.03 -2.28 -13.09
CA GLY A 245 -4.97 -2.09 -11.64
C GLY A 245 -4.57 -0.67 -11.28
N GLY A 246 -4.24 -0.45 -10.01
CA GLY A 246 -3.98 0.88 -9.49
C GLY A 246 -5.20 1.80 -9.61
N PRO A 247 -5.02 3.12 -9.57
CA PRO A 247 -6.13 4.08 -9.66
C PRO A 247 -6.96 4.00 -10.95
N HIS A 248 -6.44 3.36 -12.00
CA HIS A 248 -7.20 3.08 -13.21
C HIS A 248 -8.17 1.91 -13.04
N GLY A 249 -7.78 0.89 -12.27
CA GLY A 249 -8.63 -0.29 -12.03
C GLY A 249 -9.67 -0.06 -10.92
N ASP A 250 -9.32 0.74 -9.92
CA ASP A 250 -10.17 1.00 -8.75
C ASP A 250 -9.88 2.39 -8.18
N THR A 251 -10.92 3.12 -7.77
CA THR A 251 -10.78 4.43 -7.15
C THR A 251 -10.28 4.29 -5.71
N GLY A 252 -9.24 5.03 -5.36
CA GLY A 252 -8.66 5.10 -4.02
C GLY A 252 -9.12 6.31 -3.23
N LEU A 253 -9.25 6.12 -1.91
CA LEU A 253 -9.58 7.17 -0.93
C LEU A 253 -8.75 6.99 0.33
N THR A 254 -8.38 8.10 0.96
CA THR A 254 -7.80 8.10 2.31
C THR A 254 -8.71 7.40 3.32
N GLY A 255 -8.09 6.71 4.30
CA GLY A 255 -8.81 6.10 5.42
C GLY A 255 -9.60 4.83 5.08
N ARG A 256 -9.38 4.19 3.93
CA ARG A 256 -10.07 2.96 3.53
C ARG A 256 -9.27 1.68 3.76
N LYS A 257 -8.09 1.77 4.36
CA LYS A 257 -7.23 0.60 4.70
C LYS A 257 -6.90 0.54 6.19
N ILE A 258 -7.79 1.04 7.03
CA ILE A 258 -7.59 1.16 8.48
C ILE A 258 -7.30 -0.18 9.17
N ILE A 259 -7.80 -1.30 8.66
CA ILE A 259 -7.50 -2.63 9.21
C ILE A 259 -6.08 -3.07 8.85
N VAL A 260 -5.64 -2.81 7.62
CA VAL A 260 -4.25 -3.04 7.17
C VAL A 260 -3.28 -2.15 7.97
N ASP A 261 -3.68 -0.94 8.30
CA ASP A 261 -2.86 0.06 9.00
C ASP A 261 -2.78 -0.19 10.50
N THR A 262 -3.61 -1.09 11.04
CA THR A 262 -3.65 -1.44 12.47
C THR A 262 -3.11 -2.86 12.70
N TYR A 263 -3.95 -3.80 13.02
CA TYR A 263 -3.51 -5.13 13.49
C TYR A 263 -3.92 -6.30 12.58
N GLY A 264 -4.53 -5.99 11.42
CA GLY A 264 -5.00 -6.99 10.46
C GLY A 264 -6.37 -7.57 10.73
#